data_b5a05bf87d81e632a2832232c6d0f6fc
#
_entry.id   b5a05bf87d81e632a2832232c6d0f6fc
#
_cell.length_a   1.000
_cell.length_b   1.000
_cell.length_c   1.000
_cell.angle_alpha   90.00
_cell.angle_beta   90.00
_cell.angle_gamma   90.00
#
_symmetry.space_group_name_H-M   'P 1'
#
loop_
_entity.id
_entity.type
_entity.pdbx_description
1 polymer ?
#
loop_
_entity_poly.entity_id
_entity_poly.type
_entity_poly.pdbx_seq_one_letter_code
_entity_poly.pdbx_strand_id
1 'polypeptide(L)'
;GLARTLFSWTLHAIVYFWLFPAYIALYTLVPKAAGGRVFSDQMGRVAFIMLLVFSVPIGFHHLYMDPFQAAGWKFLHMTGTFMVAVPTLLTGFTVIASLEVAGRLRGGKGLFGWIGALDWKNPLVLAALLAMLMLTFGGFGGMINASYAMNTMVHNTQWVTGHFHLIFGGTTVIMYFAVAYYLWPKMTGKELFSTGLANAQLWLWFIGMLVLTLPWHLIGITGQPRRISSTPYDESLVQQWGTSELIMVVGGLILFISALMLVYVLFRTHGNSQAVANPEVEYAESLHSTPRMPHLMNSYGFWVAMVVVYMIARSEEHTSELQS
;
A
#
# COMPACT_ATOMS: atom_id res chain seq x y z
N GLY A 1 23.97 15.23 3.65
CA GLY A 1 23.36 16.39 3.08
C GLY A 1 22.51 16.12 1.85
N LEU A 2 22.75 16.83 0.78
CA LEU A 2 21.89 16.91 -0.43
C LEU A 2 21.47 15.54 -1.00
N ALA A 3 22.39 14.61 -1.16
CA ALA A 3 22.08 13.26 -1.68
C ALA A 3 21.02 12.53 -0.85
N ARG A 4 21.06 12.63 0.48
CA ARG A 4 20.05 12.03 1.36
C ARG A 4 18.70 12.74 1.24
N THR A 5 18.70 14.05 1.10
CA THR A 5 17.49 14.85 0.94
C THR A 5 16.78 14.49 -0.36
N LEU A 6 17.49 14.50 -1.49
CA LEU A 6 16.95 14.11 -2.80
C LEU A 6 16.46 12.66 -2.79
N PHE A 7 17.23 11.75 -2.22
CA PHE A 7 16.84 10.35 -2.11
C PHE A 7 15.56 10.17 -1.28
N SER A 8 15.47 10.80 -0.11
CA SER A 8 14.31 10.65 0.77
C SER A 8 13.05 11.25 0.16
N TRP A 9 13.17 12.37 -0.54
CA TRP A 9 12.04 12.96 -1.24
C TRP A 9 11.55 12.08 -2.38
N THR A 10 12.45 11.61 -3.24
CA THR A 10 12.10 10.72 -4.36
C THR A 10 11.52 9.39 -3.87
N LEU A 11 12.16 8.79 -2.86
CA LEU A 11 11.73 7.51 -2.30
C LEU A 11 10.31 7.59 -1.74
N HIS A 12 9.99 8.66 -1.00
CA HIS A 12 8.66 8.81 -0.41
C HIS A 12 7.59 9.04 -1.47
N ALA A 13 7.84 9.88 -2.46
CA ALA A 13 6.90 10.09 -3.57
C ALA A 13 6.63 8.79 -4.34
N ILE A 14 7.67 8.02 -4.67
CA ILE A 14 7.54 6.81 -5.49
C ILE A 14 6.69 5.71 -4.81
N VAL A 15 6.75 5.58 -3.47
CA VAL A 15 5.94 4.58 -2.77
C VAL A 15 4.44 4.88 -2.87
N TYR A 16 4.05 6.14 -2.95
CA TYR A 16 2.66 6.50 -3.20
C TYR A 16 2.24 6.26 -4.65
N PHE A 17 3.11 6.52 -5.62
CA PHE A 17 2.84 6.15 -7.02
C PHE A 17 2.61 4.64 -7.18
N TRP A 18 3.31 3.82 -6.41
CA TRP A 18 3.06 2.38 -6.39
C TRP A 18 1.75 2.02 -5.67
N LEU A 19 1.36 2.76 -4.64
CA LEU A 19 0.12 2.51 -3.90
C LEU A 19 -1.14 2.88 -4.71
N PHE A 20 -1.09 3.92 -5.54
CA PHE A 20 -2.24 4.42 -6.27
C PHE A 20 -2.93 3.38 -7.16
N PRO A 21 -2.25 2.55 -7.99
CA PRO A 21 -2.92 1.52 -8.76
C PRO A 21 -3.63 0.47 -7.90
N ALA A 22 -3.08 0.13 -6.73
CA ALA A 22 -3.74 -0.75 -5.78
C ALA A 22 -5.04 -0.11 -5.23
N TYR A 23 -5.00 1.18 -4.89
CA TYR A 23 -6.19 1.93 -4.47
C TYR A 23 -7.22 2.04 -5.59
N ILE A 24 -6.80 2.30 -6.84
CA ILE A 24 -7.71 2.30 -8.00
C ILE A 24 -8.44 0.95 -8.10
N ALA A 25 -7.72 -0.16 -7.95
CA ALA A 25 -8.33 -1.49 -7.97
C ALA A 25 -9.32 -1.70 -6.81
N LEU A 26 -8.99 -1.24 -5.60
CA LEU A 26 -9.87 -1.29 -4.43
C LEU A 26 -11.18 -0.51 -4.64
N TYR A 27 -11.13 0.61 -5.36
CA TYR A 27 -12.33 1.41 -5.65
C TYR A 27 -13.11 0.90 -6.87
N THR A 28 -12.42 0.44 -7.91
CA THR A 28 -13.06 0.20 -9.20
C THR A 28 -13.35 -1.27 -9.50
N LEU A 29 -12.48 -2.18 -9.09
CA LEU A 29 -12.60 -3.61 -9.40
C LEU A 29 -13.20 -4.41 -8.25
N VAL A 30 -12.75 -4.16 -7.03
CA VAL A 30 -13.15 -4.95 -5.85
C VAL A 30 -14.66 -4.86 -5.57
N PRO A 31 -15.33 -3.70 -5.54
CA PRO A 31 -16.76 -3.64 -5.29
C PRO A 31 -17.58 -4.36 -6.37
N LYS A 32 -17.15 -4.28 -7.64
CA LYS A 32 -17.79 -5.00 -8.74
C LYS A 32 -17.60 -6.51 -8.60
N ALA A 33 -16.39 -6.97 -8.31
CA ALA A 33 -16.08 -8.39 -8.09
C ALA A 33 -16.85 -8.98 -6.89
N ALA A 34 -17.07 -8.17 -5.86
CA ALA A 34 -17.89 -8.54 -4.70
C ALA A 34 -19.40 -8.60 -5.01
N GLY A 35 -19.85 -8.08 -6.17
CA GLY A 35 -21.25 -7.98 -6.56
C GLY A 35 -21.96 -6.76 -5.97
N GLY A 36 -21.22 -5.71 -5.65
CA GLY A 36 -21.72 -4.47 -5.07
C GLY A 36 -21.42 -3.24 -5.92
N ARG A 37 -21.42 -2.09 -5.26
CA ARG A 37 -21.15 -0.77 -5.81
C ARG A 37 -20.19 -0.01 -4.92
N VAL A 38 -19.51 1.01 -5.47
CA VAL A 38 -18.70 1.94 -4.67
C VAL A 38 -19.61 2.73 -3.74
N PHE A 39 -19.31 2.70 -2.45
CA PHE A 39 -20.11 3.43 -1.45
C PHE A 39 -20.17 4.93 -1.74
N SER A 40 -19.00 5.54 -2.02
CA SER A 40 -18.93 6.97 -2.36
C SER A 40 -17.75 7.26 -3.29
N ASP A 41 -18.05 7.61 -4.54
CA ASP A 41 -17.06 8.10 -5.50
C ASP A 41 -16.46 9.45 -5.05
N GLN A 42 -17.28 10.32 -4.43
CA GLN A 42 -16.81 11.60 -3.91
C GLN A 42 -15.75 11.44 -2.82
N MET A 43 -15.98 10.56 -1.84
CA MET A 43 -14.99 10.29 -0.80
C MET A 43 -13.69 9.73 -1.40
N GLY A 44 -13.79 8.88 -2.41
CA GLY A 44 -12.64 8.37 -3.14
C GLY A 44 -11.83 9.48 -3.80
N ARG A 45 -12.48 10.37 -4.54
CA ARG A 45 -11.81 11.52 -5.20
C ARG A 45 -11.16 12.45 -4.19
N VAL A 46 -11.85 12.78 -3.08
CA VAL A 46 -11.28 13.58 -2.00
C VAL A 46 -10.06 12.89 -1.40
N ALA A 47 -10.14 11.58 -1.12
CA ALA A 47 -9.01 10.82 -0.60
C ALA A 47 -7.80 10.86 -1.55
N PHE A 48 -8.00 10.68 -2.87
CA PHE A 48 -6.91 10.78 -3.85
C PHE A 48 -6.28 12.17 -3.92
N ILE A 49 -7.09 13.24 -3.90
CA ILE A 49 -6.59 14.62 -3.88
C ILE A 49 -5.80 14.88 -2.59
N MET A 50 -6.31 14.46 -1.44
CA MET A 50 -5.61 14.60 -0.17
C MET A 50 -4.30 13.80 -0.14
N LEU A 51 -4.29 12.58 -0.68
CA LEU A 51 -3.06 11.81 -0.83
C LEU A 51 -2.05 12.53 -1.71
N LEU A 52 -2.46 13.10 -2.84
CA LEU A 52 -1.57 13.87 -3.70
C LEU A 52 -0.95 15.05 -2.94
N VAL A 53 -1.77 15.82 -2.22
CA VAL A 53 -1.33 17.03 -1.51
C VAL A 53 -0.46 16.71 -0.29
N PHE A 54 -0.79 15.69 0.49
CA PHE A 54 -0.09 15.39 1.75
C PHE A 54 1.01 14.33 1.61
N SER A 55 1.06 13.58 0.52
CA SER A 55 2.04 12.51 0.36
C SER A 55 3.21 12.90 -0.53
N VAL A 56 2.93 13.48 -1.71
CA VAL A 56 3.98 13.75 -2.70
C VAL A 56 4.98 14.80 -2.20
N PRO A 57 4.55 15.90 -1.56
CA PRO A 57 5.49 16.91 -1.06
C PRO A 57 6.14 16.55 0.29
N ILE A 58 5.64 15.56 1.01
CA ILE A 58 5.99 15.31 2.41
C ILE A 58 6.84 14.05 2.54
N GLY A 59 8.17 14.19 2.49
CA GLY A 59 9.10 13.04 2.60
C GLY A 59 10.16 13.19 3.69
N PHE A 60 10.28 14.35 4.33
CA PHE A 60 11.38 14.62 5.26
C PHE A 60 11.20 14.06 6.66
N HIS A 61 10.09 13.39 6.97
CA HIS A 61 9.99 12.57 8.18
C HIS A 61 11.06 11.46 8.21
N HIS A 62 11.61 11.08 7.06
CA HIS A 62 12.76 10.17 6.97
C HIS A 62 14.09 10.82 7.41
N LEU A 63 14.11 12.13 7.62
CA LEU A 63 15.30 12.94 7.93
C LEU A 63 15.19 13.71 9.24
N TYR A 64 14.19 13.42 10.10
CA TYR A 64 13.96 14.19 11.33
C TYR A 64 15.20 14.30 12.24
N MET A 65 16.00 13.25 12.28
CA MET A 65 17.22 13.20 13.10
C MET A 65 18.47 13.68 12.37
N ASP A 66 18.35 14.09 11.10
CA ASP A 66 19.45 14.63 10.36
C ASP A 66 19.75 16.08 10.79
N PRO A 67 21.04 16.46 10.93
CA PRO A 67 21.41 17.77 11.48
C PRO A 67 21.05 18.97 10.58
N PHE A 68 20.69 18.72 9.32
CA PHE A 68 20.46 19.76 8.32
C PHE A 68 19.01 20.25 8.25
N GLN A 69 18.09 19.71 9.09
CA GLN A 69 16.68 20.05 9.01
C GLN A 69 16.32 21.11 10.04
N ALA A 70 15.87 22.28 9.58
CA ALA A 70 15.35 23.32 10.46
C ALA A 70 14.06 22.88 11.18
N ALA A 71 13.83 23.39 12.38
CA ALA A 71 12.67 23.01 13.20
C ALA A 71 11.32 23.24 12.50
N GLY A 72 11.18 24.34 11.76
CA GLY A 72 9.98 24.63 10.98
C GLY A 72 9.67 23.57 9.91
N TRP A 73 10.68 23.11 9.20
CA TRP A 73 10.54 22.02 8.23
C TRP A 73 10.14 20.71 8.89
N LYS A 74 10.75 20.35 10.01
CA LYS A 74 10.38 19.17 10.78
C LYS A 74 8.91 19.21 11.20
N PHE A 75 8.44 20.35 11.69
CA PHE A 75 7.05 20.55 12.09
C PHE A 75 6.10 20.42 10.89
N LEU A 76 6.41 21.08 9.76
CA LEU A 76 5.60 21.00 8.53
C LEU A 76 5.46 19.55 8.04
N HIS A 77 6.58 18.85 7.95
CA HIS A 77 6.59 17.47 7.48
C HIS A 77 5.93 16.49 8.46
N MET A 78 6.05 16.74 9.77
CA MET A 78 5.31 15.98 10.77
C MET A 78 3.80 16.15 10.58
N THR A 79 3.32 17.38 10.52
CA THR A 79 1.90 17.70 10.35
C THR A 79 1.36 17.10 9.05
N GLY A 80 2.05 17.30 7.93
CA GLY A 80 1.65 16.76 6.63
C GLY A 80 1.62 15.23 6.63
N THR A 81 2.58 14.58 7.29
CA THR A 81 2.60 13.11 7.38
C THR A 81 1.42 12.59 8.20
N PHE A 82 1.08 13.23 9.33
CA PHE A 82 -0.14 12.87 10.09
C PHE A 82 -1.41 13.07 9.27
N MET A 83 -1.46 14.11 8.43
CA MET A 83 -2.61 14.35 7.54
C MET A 83 -2.82 13.25 6.51
N VAL A 84 -1.81 12.43 6.19
CA VAL A 84 -1.96 11.26 5.31
C VAL A 84 -2.87 10.18 5.95
N ALA A 85 -3.01 10.16 7.27
CA ALA A 85 -3.96 9.25 7.93
C ALA A 85 -5.42 9.52 7.50
N VAL A 86 -5.79 10.76 7.25
CA VAL A 86 -7.17 11.12 6.86
C VAL A 86 -7.60 10.46 5.55
N PRO A 87 -6.90 10.64 4.42
CA PRO A 87 -7.29 9.97 3.17
C PRO A 87 -7.16 8.45 3.24
N THR A 88 -6.25 7.92 4.05
CA THR A 88 -6.15 6.48 4.28
C THR A 88 -7.39 5.95 5.00
N LEU A 89 -7.88 6.64 6.03
CA LEU A 89 -9.11 6.29 6.73
C LEU A 89 -10.35 6.44 5.82
N LEU A 90 -10.42 7.50 4.99
CA LEU A 90 -11.48 7.66 4.00
C LEU A 90 -11.50 6.51 2.99
N THR A 91 -10.32 6.07 2.53
CA THR A 91 -10.19 4.92 1.63
C THR A 91 -10.62 3.64 2.33
N GLY A 92 -10.11 3.37 3.52
CA GLY A 92 -10.48 2.19 4.31
C GLY A 92 -11.98 2.12 4.56
N PHE A 93 -12.59 3.23 5.00
CA PHE A 93 -14.03 3.32 5.20
C PHE A 93 -14.79 3.06 3.91
N THR A 94 -14.43 3.71 2.80
CA THR A 94 -15.14 3.54 1.53
C THR A 94 -15.07 2.12 0.99
N VAL A 95 -13.90 1.47 1.09
CA VAL A 95 -13.71 0.09 0.67
C VAL A 95 -14.55 -0.87 1.52
N ILE A 96 -14.47 -0.74 2.86
CA ILE A 96 -15.25 -1.58 3.78
C ILE A 96 -16.75 -1.38 3.57
N ALA A 97 -17.22 -0.13 3.45
CA ALA A 97 -18.63 0.18 3.19
C ALA A 97 -19.09 -0.38 1.84
N SER A 98 -18.23 -0.36 0.81
CA SER A 98 -18.54 -0.95 -0.50
C SER A 98 -18.66 -2.48 -0.41
N LEU A 99 -17.81 -3.14 0.36
CA LEU A 99 -17.92 -4.57 0.65
C LEU A 99 -19.17 -4.90 1.47
N GLU A 100 -19.54 -4.04 2.43
CA GLU A 100 -20.79 -4.18 3.18
C GLU A 100 -22.00 -4.10 2.26
N VAL A 101 -22.03 -3.14 1.34
CA VAL A 101 -23.09 -3.05 0.31
C VAL A 101 -23.17 -4.35 -0.48
N ALA A 102 -22.04 -4.89 -0.93
CA ALA A 102 -22.01 -6.15 -1.67
C ALA A 102 -22.55 -7.33 -0.84
N GLY A 103 -22.10 -7.46 0.41
CA GLY A 103 -22.55 -8.53 1.30
C GLY A 103 -24.03 -8.43 1.66
N ARG A 104 -24.56 -7.20 1.81
CA ARG A 104 -26.00 -7.01 2.05
C ARG A 104 -26.85 -7.34 0.82
N LEU A 105 -26.39 -7.00 -0.38
CA LEU A 105 -27.05 -7.39 -1.63
C LEU A 105 -27.07 -8.91 -1.82
N ARG A 106 -26.12 -9.63 -1.23
CA ARG A 106 -26.09 -11.09 -1.18
C ARG A 106 -26.93 -11.70 -0.03
N GLY A 107 -27.68 -10.88 0.70
CA GLY A 107 -28.58 -11.34 1.76
C GLY A 107 -27.98 -11.32 3.17
N GLY A 108 -26.79 -10.79 3.36
CA GLY A 108 -26.15 -10.61 4.68
C GLY A 108 -26.94 -9.65 5.58
N LYS A 109 -27.32 -10.11 6.79
CA LYS A 109 -28.15 -9.35 7.74
C LYS A 109 -27.40 -9.07 9.04
N GLY A 110 -27.86 -8.05 9.76
CA GLY A 110 -27.26 -7.68 11.04
C GLY A 110 -25.89 -7.00 10.89
N LEU A 111 -25.19 -6.80 12.01
CA LEU A 111 -23.95 -6.00 12.05
C LEU A 111 -22.78 -6.67 11.27
N PHE A 112 -22.65 -7.99 11.35
CA PHE A 112 -21.51 -8.73 10.76
C PHE A 112 -21.93 -9.78 9.71
N GLY A 113 -23.23 -10.04 9.53
CA GLY A 113 -23.69 -11.07 8.61
C GLY A 113 -23.34 -10.83 7.15
N TRP A 114 -23.09 -9.58 6.76
CA TRP A 114 -22.63 -9.22 5.42
C TRP A 114 -21.22 -9.75 5.12
N ILE A 115 -20.36 -9.90 6.14
CA ILE A 115 -19.01 -10.44 5.98
C ILE A 115 -19.09 -11.90 5.53
N GLY A 116 -19.94 -12.70 6.17
CA GLY A 116 -20.13 -14.11 5.80
C GLY A 116 -20.80 -14.31 4.44
N ALA A 117 -21.51 -13.30 3.94
CA ALA A 117 -22.20 -13.36 2.65
C ALA A 117 -21.29 -13.00 1.45
N LEU A 118 -20.09 -12.46 1.69
CA LEU A 118 -19.12 -12.14 0.63
C LEU A 118 -18.56 -13.41 -0.01
N ASP A 119 -18.21 -13.32 -1.30
CA ASP A 119 -17.56 -14.40 -2.03
C ASP A 119 -16.06 -14.42 -1.77
N TRP A 120 -15.67 -15.05 -0.68
CA TRP A 120 -14.26 -15.22 -0.29
C TRP A 120 -13.45 -16.13 -1.24
N LYS A 121 -14.12 -16.81 -2.18
CA LYS A 121 -13.44 -17.59 -3.22
C LYS A 121 -12.91 -16.69 -4.33
N ASN A 122 -13.44 -15.48 -4.47
CA ASN A 122 -12.95 -14.52 -5.46
C ASN A 122 -11.62 -13.90 -5.00
N PRO A 123 -10.51 -14.04 -5.77
CA PRO A 123 -9.20 -13.54 -5.37
C PRO A 123 -9.15 -12.03 -5.12
N LEU A 124 -9.92 -11.21 -5.86
CA LEU A 124 -9.99 -9.75 -5.63
C LEU A 124 -10.63 -9.42 -4.28
N VAL A 125 -11.69 -10.12 -3.90
CA VAL A 125 -12.39 -9.91 -2.63
C VAL A 125 -11.52 -10.33 -1.46
N LEU A 126 -10.89 -11.51 -1.56
CA LEU A 126 -9.96 -11.99 -0.55
C LEU A 126 -8.76 -11.05 -0.38
N ALA A 127 -8.12 -10.67 -1.48
CA ALA A 127 -6.96 -9.77 -1.45
C ALA A 127 -7.30 -8.40 -0.86
N ALA A 128 -8.50 -7.87 -1.12
CA ALA A 128 -8.93 -6.60 -0.53
C ALA A 128 -8.98 -6.65 1.00
N LEU A 129 -9.51 -7.75 1.58
CA LEU A 129 -9.48 -7.93 3.04
C LEU A 129 -8.05 -8.01 3.58
N LEU A 130 -7.22 -8.87 2.98
CA LEU A 130 -5.85 -9.07 3.43
C LEU A 130 -5.01 -7.79 3.28
N ALA A 131 -5.21 -7.04 2.18
CA ALA A 131 -4.59 -5.74 1.95
C ALA A 131 -5.01 -4.72 3.01
N MET A 132 -6.31 -4.63 3.33
CA MET A 132 -6.83 -3.70 4.35
C MET A 132 -6.29 -4.01 5.74
N LEU A 133 -6.13 -5.28 6.10
CA LEU A 133 -5.49 -5.67 7.36
C LEU A 133 -4.03 -5.20 7.41
N MET A 134 -3.25 -5.47 6.36
CA MET A 134 -1.85 -5.04 6.29
C MET A 134 -1.71 -3.52 6.24
N LEU A 135 -2.62 -2.82 5.56
CA LEU A 135 -2.67 -1.35 5.53
C LEU A 135 -2.92 -0.78 6.92
N THR A 136 -3.82 -1.37 7.69
CA THR A 136 -4.13 -0.92 9.04
C THR A 136 -2.92 -1.04 9.96
N PHE A 137 -2.32 -2.22 10.04
CA PHE A 137 -1.14 -2.43 10.89
C PHE A 137 0.08 -1.65 10.41
N GLY A 138 0.35 -1.64 9.11
CA GLY A 138 1.44 -0.87 8.53
C GLY A 138 1.24 0.64 8.68
N GLY A 139 -0.01 1.13 8.57
CA GLY A 139 -0.37 2.52 8.77
C GLY A 139 -0.07 3.01 10.20
N PHE A 140 -0.37 2.21 11.22
CA PHE A 140 0.05 2.52 12.59
C PHE A 140 1.56 2.64 12.72
N GLY A 141 2.33 1.76 12.08
CA GLY A 141 3.79 1.87 12.00
C GLY A 141 4.25 3.19 11.38
N GLY A 142 3.53 3.68 10.37
CA GLY A 142 3.76 4.98 9.74
C GLY A 142 3.47 6.16 10.66
N MET A 143 2.43 6.11 11.46
CA MET A 143 2.13 7.16 12.44
C MET A 143 3.21 7.26 13.51
N ILE A 144 3.81 6.15 13.94
CA ILE A 144 4.97 6.15 14.83
C ILE A 144 6.16 6.84 14.14
N ASN A 145 6.43 6.53 12.87
CA ASN A 145 7.47 7.20 12.10
C ASN A 145 7.20 8.69 11.89
N ALA A 146 5.92 9.10 11.78
CA ALA A 146 5.51 10.50 11.63
C ALA A 146 5.70 11.32 12.91
N SER A 147 5.52 10.71 14.07
CA SER A 147 5.71 11.37 15.37
C SER A 147 7.18 11.69 15.61
N TYR A 148 7.51 12.96 15.77
CA TYR A 148 8.88 13.38 16.02
C TYR A 148 9.48 12.71 17.26
N ALA A 149 8.72 12.64 18.35
CA ALA A 149 9.18 12.03 19.60
C ALA A 149 9.40 10.51 19.44
N MET A 150 8.46 9.79 18.83
CA MET A 150 8.59 8.33 18.63
C MET A 150 9.63 8.01 17.56
N ASN A 151 9.79 8.88 16.56
CA ASN A 151 10.78 8.71 15.50
C ASN A 151 12.21 8.67 16.05
N THR A 152 12.50 9.37 17.16
CA THR A 152 13.82 9.31 17.80
C THR A 152 14.23 7.89 18.20
N MET A 153 13.28 7.05 18.55
CA MET A 153 13.52 5.67 18.96
C MET A 153 13.70 4.71 17.76
N VAL A 154 12.98 4.99 16.66
CA VAL A 154 12.90 4.05 15.53
C VAL A 154 13.64 4.53 14.28
N HIS A 155 14.19 5.76 14.32
CA HIS A 155 14.90 6.36 13.19
C HIS A 155 16.08 5.52 12.73
N ASN A 156 16.16 5.25 11.42
CA ASN A 156 17.19 4.42 10.81
C ASN A 156 17.31 2.99 11.37
N THR A 157 16.31 2.49 12.06
CA THR A 157 16.23 1.09 12.51
C THR A 157 15.41 0.21 11.57
N GLN A 158 15.39 -1.08 11.81
CA GLN A 158 14.60 -2.08 11.09
C GLN A 158 13.08 -1.88 11.25
N TRP A 159 12.62 -1.08 12.23
CA TRP A 159 11.23 -0.65 12.31
C TRP A 159 10.73 -0.01 11.02
N VAL A 160 11.53 0.90 10.46
CA VAL A 160 11.16 1.58 9.20
C VAL A 160 11.07 0.59 8.06
N THR A 161 11.97 -0.41 8.03
CA THR A 161 11.95 -1.49 7.04
C THR A 161 10.67 -2.33 7.18
N GLY A 162 10.30 -2.73 8.38
CA GLY A 162 9.06 -3.47 8.66
C GLY A 162 7.82 -2.69 8.22
N HIS A 163 7.74 -1.41 8.61
CA HIS A 163 6.63 -0.54 8.26
C HIS A 163 6.39 -0.47 6.74
N PHE A 164 7.37 -0.04 5.95
CA PHE A 164 7.12 0.17 4.53
C PHE A 164 6.96 -1.13 3.76
N HIS A 165 7.59 -2.24 4.18
CA HIS A 165 7.35 -3.53 3.56
C HIS A 165 5.92 -4.04 3.83
N LEU A 166 5.36 -3.80 5.02
CA LEU A 166 3.99 -4.20 5.31
C LEU A 166 2.97 -3.39 4.50
N ILE A 167 3.22 -2.09 4.27
CA ILE A 167 2.39 -1.26 3.39
C ILE A 167 2.61 -1.65 1.93
N PHE A 168 3.86 -1.58 1.45
CA PHE A 168 4.15 -1.76 0.04
C PHE A 168 4.15 -3.23 -0.36
N GLY A 169 5.00 -4.05 0.24
CA GLY A 169 5.09 -5.49 -0.03
C GLY A 169 3.81 -6.24 0.35
N GLY A 170 3.15 -5.79 1.41
CA GLY A 170 1.87 -6.31 1.86
C GLY A 170 0.70 -5.77 1.01
N THR A 171 0.21 -4.58 1.34
CA THR A 171 -1.02 -4.03 0.77
C THR A 171 -0.97 -3.86 -0.74
N THR A 172 0.10 -3.24 -1.26
CA THR A 172 0.19 -2.92 -2.69
C THR A 172 0.39 -4.18 -3.53
N VAL A 173 1.37 -5.00 -3.17
CA VAL A 173 1.74 -6.17 -3.97
C VAL A 173 0.64 -7.23 -3.98
N ILE A 174 -0.04 -7.48 -2.85
CA ILE A 174 -1.13 -8.45 -2.83
C ILE A 174 -2.30 -8.01 -3.73
N MET A 175 -2.57 -6.71 -3.81
CA MET A 175 -3.56 -6.18 -4.74
C MET A 175 -3.10 -6.33 -6.20
N TYR A 176 -1.82 -6.14 -6.50
CA TYR A 176 -1.29 -6.40 -7.85
C TYR A 176 -1.43 -7.85 -8.26
N PHE A 177 -1.21 -8.79 -7.35
CA PHE A 177 -1.44 -10.21 -7.63
C PHE A 177 -2.90 -10.51 -7.93
N ALA A 178 -3.81 -9.97 -7.14
CA ALA A 178 -5.24 -10.14 -7.37
C ALA A 178 -5.72 -9.50 -8.68
N VAL A 179 -5.19 -8.33 -9.02
CA VAL A 179 -5.43 -7.67 -10.31
C VAL A 179 -4.87 -8.51 -11.46
N ALA A 180 -3.69 -9.13 -11.30
CA ALA A 180 -3.15 -10.04 -12.29
C ALA A 180 -4.06 -11.26 -12.50
N TYR A 181 -4.58 -11.86 -11.42
CA TYR A 181 -5.55 -12.97 -11.52
C TYR A 181 -6.87 -12.56 -12.18
N TYR A 182 -7.27 -11.31 -12.06
CA TYR A 182 -8.46 -10.78 -12.71
C TYR A 182 -8.23 -10.43 -14.19
N LEU A 183 -7.11 -9.77 -14.51
CA LEU A 183 -6.83 -9.27 -15.85
C LEU A 183 -6.24 -10.33 -16.78
N TRP A 184 -5.35 -11.20 -16.28
CA TRP A 184 -4.67 -12.18 -17.12
C TRP A 184 -5.61 -13.11 -17.88
N PRO A 185 -6.68 -13.67 -17.27
CA PRO A 185 -7.73 -14.40 -17.98
C PRO A 185 -8.35 -13.59 -19.11
N LYS A 186 -8.66 -12.33 -18.86
CA LYS A 186 -9.29 -11.44 -19.83
C LYS A 186 -8.36 -11.10 -21.01
N MET A 187 -7.10 -10.85 -20.72
CA MET A 187 -6.06 -10.57 -21.73
C MET A 187 -5.73 -11.78 -22.60
N THR A 188 -5.73 -12.97 -22.02
CA THR A 188 -5.40 -14.21 -22.74
C THR A 188 -6.64 -14.87 -23.37
N GLY A 189 -7.85 -14.44 -23.01
CA GLY A 189 -9.11 -15.08 -23.39
C GLY A 189 -9.33 -16.45 -22.74
N LYS A 190 -8.56 -16.78 -21.68
CA LYS A 190 -8.58 -18.10 -21.02
C LYS A 190 -9.10 -17.98 -19.60
N GLU A 191 -9.83 -19.00 -19.13
CA GLU A 191 -10.29 -19.04 -17.75
C GLU A 191 -9.12 -19.25 -16.77
N LEU A 192 -9.21 -18.64 -15.58
CA LEU A 192 -8.20 -18.79 -14.53
C LEU A 192 -8.01 -20.27 -14.19
N PHE A 193 -6.79 -20.75 -14.26
CA PHE A 193 -6.46 -22.17 -14.04
C PHE A 193 -7.01 -22.72 -12.73
N SER A 194 -6.89 -21.98 -11.64
CA SER A 194 -7.39 -22.40 -10.33
C SER A 194 -7.55 -21.23 -9.38
N THR A 195 -8.79 -20.92 -9.00
CA THR A 195 -9.09 -19.93 -7.95
C THR A 195 -8.61 -20.39 -6.58
N GLY A 196 -8.63 -21.69 -6.32
CA GLY A 196 -8.14 -22.28 -5.06
C GLY A 196 -6.65 -22.05 -4.87
N LEU A 197 -5.83 -22.29 -5.91
CA LEU A 197 -4.39 -22.01 -5.86
C LEU A 197 -4.08 -20.51 -5.81
N ALA A 198 -4.86 -19.67 -6.52
CA ALA A 198 -4.73 -18.22 -6.44
C ALA A 198 -4.98 -17.72 -5.00
N ASN A 199 -6.04 -18.21 -4.37
CA ASN A 199 -6.34 -17.85 -2.98
C ASN A 199 -5.30 -18.40 -1.99
N ALA A 200 -4.81 -19.61 -2.18
CA ALA A 200 -3.73 -20.17 -1.37
C ALA A 200 -2.44 -19.33 -1.49
N GLN A 201 -2.12 -18.86 -2.71
CA GLN A 201 -1.00 -17.97 -2.97
C GLN A 201 -1.15 -16.63 -2.23
N LEU A 202 -2.34 -16.01 -2.25
CA LEU A 202 -2.62 -14.76 -1.55
C LEU A 202 -2.49 -14.93 -0.02
N TRP A 203 -2.98 -16.03 0.53
CA TRP A 203 -2.79 -16.35 1.95
C TRP A 203 -1.33 -16.57 2.31
N LEU A 204 -0.56 -17.31 1.49
CA LEU A 204 0.87 -17.49 1.71
C LEU A 204 1.62 -16.16 1.67
N TRP A 205 1.26 -15.28 0.74
CA TRP A 205 1.86 -13.94 0.69
C TRP A 205 1.57 -13.15 1.96
N PHE A 206 0.31 -13.12 2.40
CA PHE A 206 -0.09 -12.44 3.63
C PHE A 206 0.67 -12.98 4.85
N ILE A 207 0.69 -14.31 5.03
CA ILE A 207 1.40 -14.94 6.14
C ILE A 207 2.90 -14.65 6.06
N GLY A 208 3.50 -14.81 4.89
CA GLY A 208 4.92 -14.53 4.66
C GLY A 208 5.28 -13.08 4.98
N MET A 209 4.42 -12.12 4.60
CA MET A 209 4.61 -10.70 4.95
C MET A 209 4.58 -10.47 6.46
N LEU A 210 3.66 -11.09 7.20
CA LEU A 210 3.61 -10.98 8.66
C LEU A 210 4.83 -11.62 9.31
N VAL A 211 5.21 -12.83 8.89
CA VAL A 211 6.38 -13.56 9.43
C VAL A 211 7.68 -12.80 9.15
N LEU A 212 7.75 -12.10 8.02
CA LEU A 212 8.92 -11.28 7.68
C LEU A 212 8.94 -9.95 8.45
N THR A 213 7.81 -9.24 8.51
CA THR A 213 7.80 -7.83 8.94
C THR A 213 7.62 -7.64 10.44
N LEU A 214 6.92 -8.53 11.13
CA LEU A 214 6.76 -8.41 12.58
C LEU A 214 8.09 -8.49 13.34
N PRO A 215 9.00 -9.44 13.03
CA PRO A 215 10.34 -9.42 13.62
C PRO A 215 11.13 -8.14 13.31
N TRP A 216 11.01 -7.56 12.10
CA TRP A 216 11.66 -6.27 11.78
C TRP A 216 11.19 -5.13 12.70
N HIS A 217 9.90 -5.08 13.02
CA HIS A 217 9.40 -4.10 13.98
C HIS A 217 10.00 -4.34 15.38
N LEU A 218 10.05 -5.58 15.84
CA LEU A 218 10.59 -5.94 17.17
C LEU A 218 12.07 -5.60 17.30
N ILE A 219 12.89 -6.06 16.37
CA ILE A 219 14.35 -5.77 16.41
C ILE A 219 14.64 -4.29 16.12
N GLY A 220 13.77 -3.61 15.37
CA GLY A 220 13.87 -2.17 15.17
C GLY A 220 13.67 -1.37 16.44
N ILE A 221 12.73 -1.76 17.33
CA ILE A 221 12.54 -1.13 18.64
C ILE A 221 13.76 -1.36 19.55
N THR A 222 14.40 -2.52 19.44
CA THR A 222 15.62 -2.82 20.19
C THR A 222 16.89 -2.24 19.56
N GLY A 223 16.74 -1.43 18.52
CA GLY A 223 17.83 -0.61 17.97
C GLY A 223 18.60 -1.22 16.81
N GLN A 224 18.18 -2.36 16.24
CA GLN A 224 18.87 -2.89 15.06
C GLN A 224 18.85 -1.87 13.92
N PRO A 225 20.03 -1.41 13.46
CA PRO A 225 20.11 -0.40 12.40
C PRO A 225 19.75 -1.01 11.03
N ARG A 226 19.24 -0.18 10.13
CA ARG A 226 19.10 -0.51 8.70
C ARG A 226 20.21 0.14 7.89
N ARG A 227 20.49 -0.39 6.69
CA ARG A 227 21.41 0.20 5.70
C ARG A 227 22.85 0.35 6.22
N ILE A 228 23.30 -0.61 7.00
CA ILE A 228 24.70 -0.71 7.43
C ILE A 228 25.49 -1.56 6.43
N SER A 229 26.79 -1.29 6.31
CA SER A 229 27.67 -2.01 5.38
C SER A 229 28.11 -3.37 5.91
N SER A 230 28.16 -3.52 7.23
CA SER A 230 28.53 -4.78 7.89
C SER A 230 27.80 -4.89 9.23
N THR A 231 27.52 -6.13 9.63
CA THR A 231 26.92 -6.45 10.93
C THR A 231 27.99 -7.13 11.79
N PRO A 232 28.30 -6.59 12.97
CA PRO A 232 29.26 -7.21 13.88
C PRO A 232 28.62 -8.39 14.63
N TYR A 233 28.55 -9.56 13.99
CA TYR A 233 27.84 -10.74 14.50
C TYR A 233 28.43 -11.34 15.79
N ASP A 234 29.63 -10.97 16.17
CA ASP A 234 30.32 -11.36 17.39
C ASP A 234 29.87 -10.55 18.62
N GLU A 235 29.20 -9.41 18.43
CA GLU A 235 28.68 -8.61 19.52
C GLU A 235 27.42 -9.23 20.15
N SER A 236 27.35 -9.23 21.50
CA SER A 236 26.24 -9.82 22.26
C SER A 236 24.89 -9.20 21.95
N LEU A 237 24.83 -7.91 21.65
CA LEU A 237 23.59 -7.23 21.24
C LEU A 237 23.08 -7.76 19.90
N VAL A 238 23.97 -7.98 18.95
CA VAL A 238 23.62 -8.51 17.62
C VAL A 238 23.12 -9.95 17.74
N GLN A 239 23.75 -10.76 18.58
CA GLN A 239 23.34 -12.15 18.81
C GLN A 239 21.91 -12.28 19.36
N GLN A 240 21.42 -11.28 20.10
CA GLN A 240 20.04 -11.25 20.60
C GLN A 240 18.99 -11.17 19.45
N TRP A 241 19.36 -10.68 18.28
CA TRP A 241 18.47 -10.59 17.12
C TRP A 241 18.41 -11.87 16.28
N GLY A 242 19.31 -12.81 16.49
CA GLY A 242 19.48 -14.01 15.66
C GLY A 242 18.20 -14.83 15.48
N THR A 243 17.39 -15.00 16.54
CA THR A 243 16.09 -15.71 16.44
C THR A 243 15.13 -14.95 15.53
N SER A 244 15.04 -13.64 15.65
CA SER A 244 14.19 -12.81 14.79
C SER A 244 14.65 -12.85 13.33
N GLU A 245 15.95 -12.81 13.09
CA GLU A 245 16.53 -12.93 11.75
C GLU A 245 16.21 -14.28 11.12
N LEU A 246 16.29 -15.37 11.89
CA LEU A 246 15.90 -16.71 11.41
C LEU A 246 14.40 -16.76 11.03
N ILE A 247 13.52 -16.16 11.84
CA ILE A 247 12.08 -16.06 11.52
C ILE A 247 11.88 -15.27 10.22
N MET A 248 12.61 -14.18 10.02
CA MET A 248 12.55 -13.41 8.78
C MET A 248 12.99 -14.21 7.56
N VAL A 249 14.00 -15.06 7.67
CA VAL A 249 14.41 -15.99 6.60
C VAL A 249 13.25 -16.93 6.24
N VAL A 250 12.58 -17.50 7.24
CA VAL A 250 11.37 -18.34 7.00
C VAL A 250 10.28 -17.55 6.29
N GLY A 251 10.01 -16.30 6.72
CA GLY A 251 9.09 -15.41 6.03
C GLY A 251 9.47 -15.18 4.56
N GLY A 252 10.74 -14.94 4.28
CA GLY A 252 11.27 -14.80 2.92
C GLY A 252 11.06 -16.04 2.06
N LEU A 253 11.28 -17.25 2.63
CA LEU A 253 11.02 -18.51 1.93
C LEU A 253 9.53 -18.71 1.61
N ILE A 254 8.63 -18.37 2.53
CA ILE A 254 7.18 -18.41 2.29
C ILE A 254 6.80 -17.47 1.15
N LEU A 255 7.32 -16.24 1.14
CA LEU A 255 7.08 -15.27 0.07
C LEU A 255 7.61 -15.76 -1.27
N PHE A 256 8.80 -16.37 -1.29
CA PHE A 256 9.37 -16.94 -2.51
C PHE A 256 8.51 -18.05 -3.08
N ILE A 257 8.03 -18.99 -2.25
CA ILE A 257 7.10 -20.05 -2.66
C ILE A 257 5.80 -19.42 -3.19
N SER A 258 5.26 -18.43 -2.51
CA SER A 258 4.07 -17.70 -2.95
C SER A 258 4.27 -17.05 -4.33
N ALA A 259 5.42 -16.42 -4.58
CA ALA A 259 5.76 -15.84 -5.88
C ALA A 259 5.84 -16.89 -7.00
N LEU A 260 6.45 -18.05 -6.71
CA LEU A 260 6.47 -19.17 -7.67
C LEU A 260 5.06 -19.70 -7.97
N MET A 261 4.19 -19.74 -6.96
CA MET A 261 2.79 -20.14 -7.16
C MET A 261 2.04 -19.14 -8.05
N LEU A 262 2.26 -17.83 -7.89
CA LEU A 262 1.70 -16.82 -8.78
C LEU A 262 2.09 -17.10 -10.24
N VAL A 263 3.40 -17.21 -10.48
CA VAL A 263 3.93 -17.50 -11.84
C VAL A 263 3.33 -18.78 -12.40
N TYR A 264 3.27 -19.84 -11.60
CA TYR A 264 2.68 -21.11 -12.01
C TYR A 264 1.20 -20.95 -12.40
N VAL A 265 0.38 -20.30 -11.58
CA VAL A 265 -1.05 -20.10 -11.87
C VAL A 265 -1.25 -19.29 -13.15
N LEU A 266 -0.50 -18.21 -13.35
CA LEU A 266 -0.59 -17.38 -14.56
C LEU A 266 -0.14 -18.14 -15.81
N PHE A 267 0.96 -18.89 -15.71
CA PHE A 267 1.44 -19.73 -16.80
C PHE A 267 0.42 -20.82 -17.19
N ARG A 268 -0.14 -21.52 -16.20
CA ARG A 268 -1.17 -22.55 -16.45
C ARG A 268 -2.47 -21.93 -16.98
N THR A 269 -2.81 -20.72 -16.58
CA THR A 269 -3.94 -19.96 -17.15
C THR A 269 -3.74 -19.70 -18.64
N HIS A 270 -2.52 -19.29 -19.07
CA HIS A 270 -2.23 -19.08 -20.48
C HIS A 270 -2.45 -20.35 -21.32
N GLY A 271 -2.11 -21.50 -20.77
CA GLY A 271 -2.28 -22.83 -21.43
C GLY A 271 -3.66 -23.47 -21.19
N ASN A 272 -4.61 -22.79 -20.53
CA ASN A 272 -5.93 -23.36 -20.26
C ASN A 272 -6.74 -23.53 -21.57
N SER A 273 -7.47 -24.64 -21.69
CA SER A 273 -8.35 -24.92 -22.82
C SER A 273 -9.69 -24.19 -22.73
N GLN A 274 -10.13 -23.86 -21.52
CA GLN A 274 -11.41 -23.18 -21.29
C GLN A 274 -11.31 -21.69 -21.60
N ALA A 275 -12.28 -21.19 -22.36
CA ALA A 275 -12.38 -19.76 -22.64
C ALA A 275 -12.94 -19.01 -21.44
N VAL A 276 -12.44 -17.79 -21.21
CA VAL A 276 -13.00 -16.90 -20.17
C VAL A 276 -14.45 -16.54 -20.52
N ALA A 277 -15.34 -16.64 -19.53
CA ALA A 277 -16.78 -16.39 -19.73
C ALA A 277 -17.07 -14.93 -20.11
N ASN A 278 -16.32 -13.96 -19.51
CA ASN A 278 -16.44 -12.55 -19.83
C ASN A 278 -15.05 -11.93 -20.03
N PRO A 279 -14.66 -11.62 -21.28
CA PRO A 279 -13.36 -11.00 -21.58
C PRO A 279 -13.31 -9.50 -21.25
N GLU A 280 -14.44 -8.84 -21.01
CA GLU A 280 -14.49 -7.42 -20.73
C GLU A 280 -14.08 -7.09 -19.29
N VAL A 281 -13.36 -5.98 -19.13
CA VAL A 281 -13.05 -5.45 -17.80
C VAL A 281 -14.25 -4.65 -17.29
N GLU A 282 -14.80 -5.09 -16.18
CA GLU A 282 -15.96 -4.45 -15.56
C GLU A 282 -15.54 -3.60 -14.37
N TYR A 283 -16.10 -2.40 -14.29
CA TYR A 283 -15.84 -1.46 -13.20
C TYR A 283 -17.07 -1.29 -12.32
N ALA A 284 -16.83 -1.00 -11.05
CA ALA A 284 -17.90 -0.71 -10.10
C ALA A 284 -18.53 0.67 -10.38
N GLU A 285 -19.85 0.72 -10.35
CA GLU A 285 -20.60 1.97 -10.35
C GLU A 285 -20.73 2.50 -8.92
N SER A 286 -20.88 3.80 -8.76
CA SER A 286 -21.17 4.43 -7.47
C SER A 286 -22.65 4.20 -7.06
N LEU A 287 -22.90 4.13 -5.73
CA LEU A 287 -24.25 4.08 -5.18
C LEU A 287 -25.06 5.35 -5.51
N HIS A 288 -24.41 6.48 -5.50
CA HIS A 288 -25.00 7.78 -5.77
C HIS A 288 -24.37 8.41 -7.01
N SER A 289 -25.18 9.09 -7.80
CA SER A 289 -24.69 9.86 -8.94
C SER A 289 -23.66 10.89 -8.46
N THR A 290 -22.50 10.89 -9.10
CA THR A 290 -21.46 11.86 -8.79
C THR A 290 -21.88 13.23 -9.31
N PRO A 291 -21.89 14.29 -8.47
CA PRO A 291 -22.05 15.64 -8.97
C PRO A 291 -20.98 15.94 -10.02
N ARG A 292 -21.33 16.76 -11.00
CA ARG A 292 -20.33 17.17 -12.00
C ARG A 292 -19.17 17.86 -11.30
N MET A 293 -17.99 17.26 -11.37
CA MET A 293 -16.76 17.92 -10.95
C MET A 293 -16.53 19.15 -11.82
N PRO A 294 -16.03 20.27 -11.25
CA PRO A 294 -15.55 21.39 -12.06
C PRO A 294 -14.61 20.88 -13.15
N HIS A 295 -14.81 21.35 -14.37
CA HIS A 295 -14.04 20.89 -15.54
C HIS A 295 -12.52 20.94 -15.31
N LEU A 296 -12.07 21.98 -14.62
CA LEU A 296 -10.66 22.16 -14.25
C LEU A 296 -10.14 20.99 -13.39
N MET A 297 -10.88 20.59 -12.35
CA MET A 297 -10.48 19.50 -11.45
C MET A 297 -10.61 18.11 -12.09
N ASN A 298 -11.41 18.00 -13.16
CA ASN A 298 -11.53 16.76 -13.95
C ASN A 298 -10.55 16.72 -15.13
N SER A 299 -9.71 17.75 -15.28
CA SER A 299 -8.73 17.85 -16.37
C SER A 299 -7.41 17.22 -15.98
N TYR A 300 -6.96 16.22 -16.75
CA TYR A 300 -5.63 15.64 -16.59
C TYR A 300 -4.53 16.70 -16.74
N GLY A 301 -4.67 17.62 -17.70
CA GLY A 301 -3.73 18.71 -17.94
C GLY A 301 -3.56 19.64 -16.74
N PHE A 302 -4.64 19.94 -16.01
CA PHE A 302 -4.57 20.73 -14.78
C PHE A 302 -3.68 20.06 -13.73
N TRP A 303 -3.89 18.79 -13.46
CA TRP A 303 -3.09 18.06 -12.46
C TRP A 303 -1.63 17.89 -12.86
N VAL A 304 -1.37 17.64 -14.15
CA VAL A 304 0.00 17.61 -14.69
C VAL A 304 0.67 18.98 -14.51
N ALA A 305 -0.01 20.07 -14.85
CA ALA A 305 0.52 21.42 -14.66
C ALA A 305 0.82 21.70 -13.17
N MET A 306 -0.07 21.32 -12.25
CA MET A 306 0.15 21.46 -10.81
C MET A 306 1.39 20.71 -10.34
N VAL A 307 1.61 19.48 -10.81
CA VAL A 307 2.81 18.70 -10.49
C VAL A 307 4.07 19.36 -11.04
N VAL A 308 4.04 19.84 -12.28
CA VAL A 308 5.19 20.52 -12.91
C VAL A 308 5.53 21.82 -12.16
N VAL A 309 4.53 22.65 -11.85
CA VAL A 309 4.73 23.88 -11.05
C VAL A 309 5.35 23.55 -9.69
N TYR A 310 4.83 22.52 -9.03
CA TYR A 310 5.37 22.07 -7.76
C TYR A 310 6.84 21.61 -7.88
N MET A 311 7.19 20.87 -8.93
CA MET A 311 8.56 20.41 -9.17
C MET A 311 9.51 21.59 -9.43
N ILE A 312 9.08 22.61 -10.19
CA ILE A 312 9.86 23.82 -10.46
C ILE A 312 10.08 24.61 -9.17
N ALA A 313 9.02 24.89 -8.42
CA ALA A 313 9.12 25.63 -7.16
C ALA A 313 10.09 24.97 -6.17
N ARG A 314 10.09 23.63 -6.12
CA ARG A 314 11.01 22.86 -5.28
C ARG A 314 12.46 22.92 -5.75
N SER A 315 12.72 23.01 -7.05
CA SER A 315 14.08 23.12 -7.58
C SER A 315 14.71 24.48 -7.23
N GLU A 316 13.93 25.54 -7.17
CA GLU A 316 14.39 26.88 -6.80
C GLU A 316 14.75 26.99 -5.30
N GLU A 317 13.97 26.38 -4.40
CA GLU A 317 14.30 26.32 -2.96
C GLU A 317 15.64 25.64 -2.72
N HIS A 318 15.92 24.53 -3.40
CA HIS A 318 17.20 23.83 -3.27
C HIS A 318 18.40 24.62 -3.82
N THR A 319 18.19 25.44 -4.83
CA THR A 319 19.26 26.28 -5.41
C THR A 319 19.63 27.41 -4.46
N SER A 320 18.67 27.97 -3.74
CA SER A 320 18.90 29.03 -2.75
C SER A 320 19.59 28.52 -1.47
N GLU A 321 19.32 27.32 -1.04
CA GLU A 321 19.98 26.65 0.10
C GLU A 321 21.44 26.25 -0.19
N LEU A 322 21.80 26.05 -1.47
CA LEU A 322 23.17 25.77 -1.89
C LEU A 322 24.04 27.03 -2.03
N GLN A 323 23.42 28.20 -2.08
CA GLN A 323 24.10 29.51 -2.21
C GLN A 323 24.27 30.25 -0.86
N SER A 324 23.62 29.76 0.20
CA SER A 324 23.74 30.26 1.58
C SER A 324 24.63 29.31 2.42
#